data_c80a81cad3e4a9492be2ff4cc637c09c
#
_entry.id   c80a81cad3e4a9492be2ff4cc637c09c
#
_cell.length_a   1.000
_cell.length_b   1.000
_cell.length_c   1.000
_cell.angle_alpha   90.00
_cell.angle_beta   90.00
_cell.angle_gamma   90.00
#
_symmetry.space_group_name_H-M   'P 1'
#
loop_
_entity.id
_entity.type
_entity.pdbx_description
1 polymer ?
#
loop_
_entity_poly.entity_id
_entity_poly.type
_entity_poly.pdbx_seq_one_letter_code
_entity_poly.pdbx_strand_id
1 'polypeptide(L)'
;MAIKRLTIDGYGQIELNNVAFRRDGRIEAQCKPNATDFSTAKLENGMLLAVDAANREVKFATDGSLPVALNYSAEHIYDERTPGLKNFALDGKSGFVPRLGYLATGDKFTTNCVCYDSAADTAWTSESALLSALASCGTNTIYGAQSSCGAILVTGTKPTEGPVLRVIEKTTMPDGTIGIKFQVLAQ
;
A
#
# COMPACT_ATOMS: atom_id res chain seq x y z
N MET A 1 -10.17 -3.86 16.55
CA MET A 1 -10.09 -3.00 15.35
C MET A 1 -10.78 -3.71 14.21
N ALA A 2 -11.71 -3.05 13.54
CA ALA A 2 -12.41 -3.61 12.39
C ALA A 2 -11.83 -3.01 11.09
N ILE A 3 -10.55 -3.32 10.81
CA ILE A 3 -9.92 -2.91 9.55
C ILE A 3 -10.65 -3.63 8.42
N LYS A 4 -11.18 -2.86 7.49
CA LYS A 4 -11.86 -3.32 6.29
C LYS A 4 -11.06 -2.89 5.07
N ARG A 5 -10.84 -3.81 4.15
CA ARG A 5 -10.22 -3.49 2.86
C ARG A 5 -11.25 -2.89 1.91
N LEU A 6 -10.77 -2.03 1.02
CA LEU A 6 -11.53 -1.62 -0.15
C LEU A 6 -11.88 -2.87 -0.98
N THR A 7 -13.12 -2.95 -1.44
CA THR A 7 -13.54 -4.06 -2.30
C THR A 7 -12.94 -3.89 -3.69
N ILE A 8 -12.07 -4.81 -4.07
CA ILE A 8 -11.40 -4.84 -5.37
C ILE A 8 -11.57 -6.23 -6.00
N ASP A 9 -11.52 -6.28 -7.32
CA ASP A 9 -11.49 -7.53 -8.06
C ASP A 9 -10.04 -8.03 -8.14
N GLY A 10 -9.73 -9.13 -7.44
CA GLY A 10 -8.38 -9.69 -7.36
C GLY A 10 -7.53 -9.10 -6.24
N TYR A 11 -6.24 -8.90 -6.52
CA TYR A 11 -5.24 -8.41 -5.56
C TYR A 11 -4.88 -6.94 -5.81
N GLY A 12 -4.20 -6.36 -4.82
CA GLY A 12 -3.74 -4.98 -4.86
C GLY A 12 -2.84 -4.71 -6.08
N GLN A 13 -3.08 -3.59 -6.72
CA GLN A 13 -2.34 -3.09 -7.87
C GLN A 13 -1.65 -1.79 -7.50
N ILE A 14 -0.57 -1.46 -8.20
CA ILE A 14 0.18 -0.23 -8.00
C ILE A 14 0.62 0.36 -9.33
N GLU A 15 0.54 1.68 -9.43
CA GLU A 15 1.11 2.49 -10.50
C GLU A 15 2.15 3.44 -9.90
N LEU A 16 3.40 3.28 -10.32
CA LEU A 16 4.53 4.08 -9.85
C LEU A 16 4.64 5.37 -10.66
N ASN A 17 3.85 6.37 -10.33
CA ASN A 17 3.77 7.62 -11.10
C ASN A 17 5.10 8.39 -11.09
N ASN A 18 5.63 8.69 -9.90
CA ASN A 18 6.90 9.39 -9.73
C ASN A 18 7.51 9.01 -8.37
N VAL A 19 8.35 7.99 -8.35
CA VAL A 19 9.01 7.49 -7.14
C VAL A 19 10.53 7.50 -7.30
N ALA A 20 11.21 8.08 -6.31
CA ALA A 20 12.65 8.26 -6.33
C ALA A 20 13.40 6.92 -6.22
N PHE A 21 12.88 5.95 -5.49
CA PHE A 21 13.59 4.68 -5.22
C PHE A 21 13.96 3.90 -6.48
N ARG A 22 13.16 3.99 -7.55
CA ARG A 22 13.52 3.34 -8.85
C ARG A 22 14.74 3.96 -9.48
N ARG A 23 14.89 5.28 -9.37
CA ARG A 23 16.01 6.03 -9.93
C ARG A 23 17.24 5.93 -9.04
N ASP A 24 17.02 6.00 -7.72
CA ASP A 24 18.10 6.11 -6.74
C ASP A 24 18.59 4.73 -6.24
N GLY A 25 17.95 3.64 -6.68
CA GLY A 25 18.32 2.28 -6.31
C GLY A 25 18.01 1.90 -4.84
N ARG A 26 17.12 2.64 -4.15
CA ARG A 26 16.70 2.35 -2.77
C ARG A 26 15.65 1.25 -2.76
N ILE A 27 16.09 0.05 -3.11
CA ILE A 27 15.25 -1.12 -3.31
C ILE A 27 15.70 -2.23 -2.37
N GLU A 28 14.76 -2.80 -1.62
CA GLU A 28 14.94 -4.05 -0.90
C GLU A 28 14.46 -5.22 -1.77
N ALA A 29 15.31 -6.20 -1.97
CA ALA A 29 15.04 -7.38 -2.76
C ALA A 29 15.79 -8.62 -2.25
N GLN A 30 16.04 -8.69 -0.93
CA GLN A 30 16.73 -9.79 -0.28
C GLN A 30 15.95 -10.41 0.89
N CYS A 31 14.89 -9.73 1.33
CA CYS A 31 14.05 -10.15 2.44
C CYS A 31 12.84 -10.95 1.92
N LYS A 32 12.62 -12.14 2.47
CA LYS A 32 11.47 -13.00 2.14
C LYS A 32 10.24 -12.62 2.98
N PRO A 33 9.01 -12.96 2.55
CA PRO A 33 7.83 -12.79 3.37
C PRO A 33 7.93 -13.57 4.69
N ASN A 34 7.55 -12.96 5.81
CA ASN A 34 7.49 -13.63 7.10
C ASN A 34 6.41 -14.72 7.07
N ALA A 35 6.79 -15.95 7.48
CA ALA A 35 5.92 -17.11 7.37
C ALA A 35 4.67 -17.06 8.28
N THR A 36 4.71 -16.29 9.36
CA THR A 36 3.57 -16.11 10.26
C THR A 36 2.58 -15.12 9.67
N ASP A 37 3.03 -13.92 9.29
CA ASP A 37 2.18 -12.86 8.74
C ASP A 37 1.51 -13.28 7.43
N PHE A 38 2.27 -13.96 6.59
CA PHE A 38 1.82 -14.42 5.28
C PHE A 38 1.45 -15.91 5.24
N SER A 39 1.10 -16.50 6.39
CA SER A 39 0.65 -17.90 6.46
C SER A 39 -0.64 -18.15 5.67
N THR A 40 -1.54 -17.20 5.67
CA THR A 40 -2.82 -17.21 4.96
C THR A 40 -3.01 -15.95 4.10
N ALA A 41 -2.47 -14.82 4.51
CA ALA A 41 -2.49 -13.60 3.74
C ALA A 41 -1.56 -13.70 2.53
N LYS A 42 -1.90 -12.96 1.48
CA LYS A 42 -1.03 -12.77 0.31
C LYS A 42 -0.29 -11.45 0.44
N LEU A 43 0.92 -11.42 -0.10
CA LEU A 43 1.69 -10.19 -0.26
C LEU A 43 1.33 -9.59 -1.61
N GLU A 44 0.71 -8.40 -1.59
CA GLU A 44 0.13 -7.75 -2.75
C GLU A 44 0.88 -6.46 -3.11
N ASN A 45 0.79 -6.06 -4.36
CA ASN A 45 1.32 -4.76 -4.78
C ASN A 45 0.57 -3.61 -4.09
N GLY A 46 1.31 -2.55 -3.74
CA GLY A 46 0.77 -1.40 -3.00
C GLY A 46 0.74 -1.57 -1.48
N MET A 47 1.14 -2.71 -0.94
CA MET A 47 1.31 -2.88 0.50
C MET A 47 2.48 -2.06 1.04
N LEU A 48 2.31 -1.50 2.25
CA LEU A 48 3.38 -0.95 3.08
C LEU A 48 3.82 -2.01 4.07
N LEU A 49 5.09 -2.40 3.99
CA LEU A 49 5.64 -3.51 4.76
C LEU A 49 6.87 -3.08 5.54
N ALA A 50 6.98 -3.55 6.77
CA ALA A 50 8.17 -3.40 7.59
C ALA A 50 9.29 -4.34 7.10
N VAL A 51 10.50 -3.81 6.98
CA VAL A 51 11.69 -4.55 6.53
C VAL A 51 12.56 -4.88 7.73
N ASP A 52 12.63 -6.16 8.04
CA ASP A 52 13.53 -6.72 9.07
C ASP A 52 14.79 -7.28 8.39
N ALA A 53 15.76 -6.41 8.16
CA ALA A 53 17.00 -6.78 7.49
C ALA A 53 17.85 -7.78 8.30
N ALA A 54 17.75 -7.76 9.64
CA ALA A 54 18.48 -8.66 10.50
C ALA A 54 18.01 -10.11 10.34
N ASN A 55 16.69 -10.32 10.23
CA ASN A 55 16.07 -11.62 10.00
C ASN A 55 15.87 -11.92 8.51
N ARG A 56 16.16 -10.97 7.63
CA ARG A 56 15.94 -11.06 6.17
C ARG A 56 14.47 -11.36 5.85
N GLU A 57 13.57 -10.65 6.52
CA GLU A 57 12.11 -10.84 6.39
C GLU A 57 11.38 -9.52 6.16
N VAL A 58 10.26 -9.58 5.46
CA VAL A 58 9.26 -8.52 5.39
C VAL A 58 8.02 -8.92 6.15
N LYS A 59 7.47 -7.99 6.93
CA LYS A 59 6.37 -8.20 7.87
C LYS A 59 5.29 -7.15 7.68
N PHE A 60 4.11 -7.37 8.26
CA PHE A 60 3.17 -6.28 8.43
C PHE A 60 3.76 -5.19 9.33
N ALA A 61 3.59 -3.95 8.93
CA ALA A 61 4.06 -2.79 9.69
C ALA A 61 3.08 -2.50 10.84
N THR A 62 3.34 -3.08 12.01
CA THR A 62 2.47 -2.97 13.21
C THR A 62 2.88 -1.86 14.15
N ASP A 63 4.12 -1.43 14.08
CA ASP A 63 4.72 -0.37 14.91
C ASP A 63 5.80 0.37 14.09
N GLY A 64 6.35 1.43 14.66
CA GLY A 64 7.40 2.25 14.05
C GLY A 64 8.83 1.73 14.25
N SER A 65 9.03 0.50 14.73
CA SER A 65 10.36 -0.01 15.09
C SER A 65 11.26 -0.37 13.91
N LEU A 66 10.67 -0.66 12.76
CA LEU A 66 11.37 -1.06 11.55
C LEU A 66 11.10 -0.09 10.40
N PRO A 67 12.05 0.08 9.46
CA PRO A 67 11.82 0.86 8.26
C PRO A 67 10.70 0.24 7.42
N VAL A 68 9.84 1.08 6.87
CA VAL A 68 8.70 0.68 6.05
C VAL A 68 8.96 0.98 4.58
N ALA A 69 8.65 0.03 3.72
CA ALA A 69 8.81 0.15 2.28
C ALA A 69 7.55 -0.28 1.52
N LEU A 70 7.39 0.25 0.32
CA LEU A 70 6.26 0.01 -0.57
C LEU A 70 6.52 -1.21 -1.45
N ASN A 71 5.65 -2.21 -1.42
CA ASN A 71 5.74 -3.36 -2.31
C ASN A 71 5.27 -3.03 -3.73
N TYR A 72 6.15 -3.34 -4.70
CA TYR A 72 5.88 -3.16 -6.13
C TYR A 72 6.38 -4.36 -6.97
N SER A 73 6.23 -5.55 -6.44
CA SER A 73 6.72 -6.82 -7.04
C SER A 73 5.95 -7.25 -8.28
N ALA A 74 5.26 -6.34 -8.96
CA ALA A 74 4.50 -6.65 -10.17
C ALA A 74 5.38 -7.28 -11.25
N GLU A 75 4.86 -8.29 -11.93
CA GLU A 75 5.44 -8.74 -13.18
C GLU A 75 5.38 -7.62 -14.22
N HIS A 76 6.38 -7.58 -15.10
CA HIS A 76 6.37 -6.64 -16.22
C HIS A 76 5.37 -7.10 -17.26
N ILE A 77 4.25 -6.39 -17.39
CA ILE A 77 3.19 -6.65 -18.36
C ILE A 77 3.20 -5.51 -19.37
N TYR A 78 3.23 -5.85 -20.66
CA TYR A 78 3.25 -4.85 -21.73
C TYR A 78 1.95 -4.06 -21.83
N ASP A 79 0.83 -4.66 -21.47
CA ASP A 79 -0.47 -3.99 -21.42
C ASP A 79 -1.01 -4.00 -19.99
N GLU A 80 -0.89 -2.87 -19.32
CA GLU A 80 -1.36 -2.68 -17.93
C GLU A 80 -2.88 -2.77 -17.80
N ARG A 81 -3.62 -2.71 -18.90
CA ARG A 81 -5.08 -2.89 -18.91
C ARG A 81 -5.50 -4.35 -18.89
N THR A 82 -4.55 -5.28 -19.02
CA THR A 82 -4.87 -6.70 -18.94
C THR A 82 -5.13 -7.11 -17.47
N PRO A 83 -5.95 -8.16 -17.24
CA PRO A 83 -6.22 -8.66 -15.89
C PRO A 83 -4.99 -9.21 -15.15
N GLY A 84 -3.83 -9.30 -15.77
CA GLY A 84 -2.63 -9.91 -15.21
C GLY A 84 -2.17 -9.27 -13.90
N LEU A 85 -2.16 -7.94 -13.80
CA LEU A 85 -1.70 -7.23 -12.58
C LEU A 85 -2.59 -7.51 -11.37
N LYS A 86 -3.90 -7.57 -11.54
CA LYS A 86 -4.83 -7.85 -10.45
C LYS A 86 -4.79 -9.31 -9.96
N ASN A 87 -4.19 -10.21 -10.73
CA ASN A 87 -4.02 -11.61 -10.35
C ASN A 87 -2.66 -11.88 -9.70
N PHE A 88 -1.78 -10.88 -9.63
CA PHE A 88 -0.44 -11.05 -9.08
C PHE A 88 -0.41 -10.86 -7.57
N ALA A 89 -0.06 -11.90 -6.84
CA ALA A 89 0.26 -11.85 -5.42
C ALA A 89 1.30 -12.89 -5.07
N LEU A 90 2.17 -12.59 -4.11
CA LEU A 90 3.17 -13.53 -3.61
C LEU A 90 2.61 -14.32 -2.43
N ASP A 91 2.92 -15.62 -2.42
CA ASP A 91 2.66 -16.50 -1.31
C ASP A 91 3.85 -16.51 -0.36
N GLY A 92 3.63 -16.37 0.95
CA GLY A 92 4.67 -16.47 1.95
C GLY A 92 5.45 -17.79 1.98
N LYS A 93 4.89 -18.84 1.37
CA LYS A 93 5.51 -20.17 1.27
C LYS A 93 6.32 -20.40 0.00
N SER A 94 6.18 -19.55 -1.00
CA SER A 94 6.77 -19.76 -2.33
C SER A 94 8.27 -19.53 -2.40
N GLY A 95 8.89 -18.96 -1.37
CA GLY A 95 10.29 -18.59 -1.36
C GLY A 95 10.66 -17.40 -2.26
N PHE A 96 9.69 -16.79 -2.92
CA PHE A 96 9.91 -15.57 -3.69
C PHE A 96 10.24 -14.39 -2.79
N VAL A 97 11.19 -13.60 -3.24
CA VAL A 97 11.60 -12.36 -2.58
C VAL A 97 10.87 -11.19 -3.23
N PRO A 98 10.06 -10.43 -2.48
CA PRO A 98 9.38 -9.27 -3.02
C PRO A 98 10.37 -8.14 -3.34
N ARG A 99 9.95 -7.22 -4.20
CA ARG A 99 10.65 -5.96 -4.44
C ARG A 99 9.93 -4.84 -3.72
N LEU A 100 10.64 -4.22 -2.79
CA LEU A 100 10.13 -3.09 -2.02
C LEU A 100 10.97 -1.84 -2.30
N GLY A 101 10.32 -0.69 -2.37
CA GLY A 101 10.96 0.60 -2.54
C GLY A 101 10.85 1.43 -1.28
N TYR A 102 11.97 1.94 -0.77
CA TYR A 102 11.97 2.93 0.30
C TYR A 102 11.52 4.27 -0.26
N LEU A 103 10.36 4.71 0.16
CA LEU A 103 9.75 5.96 -0.28
C LEU A 103 10.60 7.18 0.11
N ALA A 104 10.42 8.28 -0.59
CA ALA A 104 11.01 9.58 -0.25
C ALA A 104 9.94 10.66 -0.23
N THR A 105 10.16 11.71 0.55
CA THR A 105 9.29 12.87 0.56
C THR A 105 9.13 13.43 -0.86
N GLY A 106 7.88 13.61 -1.27
CA GLY A 106 7.53 14.04 -2.62
C GLY A 106 7.19 12.92 -3.60
N ASP A 107 7.51 11.68 -3.30
CA ASP A 107 7.13 10.53 -4.13
C ASP A 107 5.60 10.47 -4.31
N LYS A 108 5.18 10.03 -5.51
CA LYS A 108 3.77 9.87 -5.86
C LYS A 108 3.54 8.51 -6.49
N PHE A 109 2.48 7.85 -6.06
CA PHE A 109 2.04 6.58 -6.62
C PHE A 109 0.52 6.44 -6.50
N THR A 110 -0.06 5.55 -7.27
CA THR A 110 -1.49 5.23 -7.25
C THR A 110 -1.65 3.75 -6.92
N THR A 111 -2.58 3.42 -6.02
CA THR A 111 -2.88 2.02 -5.68
C THR A 111 -4.34 1.85 -5.27
N ASN A 112 -4.86 0.64 -5.41
CA ASN A 112 -6.14 0.19 -4.85
C ASN A 112 -5.97 -0.71 -3.61
N CYS A 113 -4.72 -0.95 -3.18
CA CYS A 113 -4.41 -1.72 -1.97
C CYS A 113 -4.59 -0.85 -0.71
N VAL A 114 -5.85 -0.56 -0.40
CA VAL A 114 -6.27 0.40 0.63
C VAL A 114 -7.21 -0.25 1.63
N CYS A 115 -7.12 0.18 2.88
CA CYS A 115 -8.04 -0.21 3.95
C CYS A 115 -8.47 1.01 4.78
N TYR A 116 -9.50 0.84 5.59
CA TYR A 116 -10.00 1.84 6.52
C TYR A 116 -10.42 1.16 7.84
N ASP A 117 -10.41 1.90 8.93
CA ASP A 117 -10.88 1.40 10.23
C ASP A 117 -12.23 2.04 10.57
N SER A 118 -13.29 1.25 10.41
CA SER A 118 -14.67 1.70 10.66
C SER A 118 -14.97 1.94 12.15
N ALA A 119 -14.07 1.56 13.05
CA ALA A 119 -14.23 1.76 14.50
C ALA A 119 -13.44 2.98 15.00
N ALA A 120 -12.26 3.24 14.43
CA ALA A 120 -11.40 4.35 14.85
C ALA A 120 -11.77 5.67 14.15
N ASP A 121 -12.27 5.61 12.93
CA ASP A 121 -12.63 6.79 12.15
C ASP A 121 -14.14 6.80 11.90
N THR A 122 -14.85 7.51 12.77
CA THR A 122 -16.33 7.59 12.74
C THR A 122 -16.88 8.22 11.47
N ALA A 123 -16.02 8.88 10.67
CA ALA A 123 -16.40 9.46 9.39
C ALA A 123 -16.59 8.40 8.29
N TRP A 124 -15.95 7.23 8.42
CA TRP A 124 -15.94 6.20 7.36
C TRP A 124 -16.42 4.84 7.86
N THR A 125 -17.69 4.81 8.26
CA THR A 125 -18.35 3.58 8.74
C THR A 125 -18.58 2.56 7.63
N SER A 126 -18.54 3.00 6.37
CA SER A 126 -18.74 2.16 5.18
C SER A 126 -17.79 2.55 4.03
N GLU A 127 -17.61 1.64 3.10
CA GLU A 127 -16.82 1.89 1.89
C GLU A 127 -17.37 3.06 1.06
N SER A 128 -18.70 3.16 0.94
CA SER A 128 -19.33 4.26 0.21
C SER A 128 -19.08 5.63 0.86
N ALA A 129 -19.04 5.70 2.20
CA ALA A 129 -18.67 6.91 2.93
C ALA A 129 -17.22 7.29 2.70
N LEU A 130 -16.30 6.30 2.75
CA LEU A 130 -14.88 6.48 2.41
C LEU A 130 -14.73 7.01 0.97
N LEU A 131 -15.35 6.38 0.00
CA LEU A 131 -15.24 6.78 -1.41
C LEU A 131 -15.79 8.18 -1.68
N SER A 132 -16.84 8.60 -0.95
CA SER A 132 -17.37 9.95 -0.99
C SER A 132 -16.41 10.97 -0.40
N ALA A 133 -15.75 10.65 0.73
CA ALA A 133 -14.73 11.49 1.34
C ALA A 133 -13.51 11.64 0.42
N LEU A 134 -13.06 10.55 -0.20
CA LEU A 134 -11.95 10.55 -1.15
C LEU A 134 -12.24 11.37 -2.42
N ALA A 135 -13.50 11.49 -2.82
CA ALA A 135 -13.88 12.36 -3.93
C ALA A 135 -13.73 13.86 -3.62
N SER A 136 -13.68 14.22 -2.33
CA SER A 136 -13.52 15.61 -1.84
C SER A 136 -12.18 15.85 -1.13
N CYS A 137 -11.17 15.00 -1.35
CA CYS A 137 -9.85 15.10 -0.70
C CYS A 137 -9.09 16.41 -0.98
N GLY A 138 -9.46 17.16 -2.01
CA GLY A 138 -8.92 18.50 -2.27
C GLY A 138 -9.28 19.54 -1.21
N THR A 139 -10.43 19.38 -0.55
CA THR A 139 -10.94 20.29 0.51
C THR A 139 -10.56 19.80 1.92
N ASN A 140 -10.51 18.49 2.11
CA ASN A 140 -10.17 17.87 3.38
C ASN A 140 -8.85 17.11 3.26
N THR A 141 -7.96 17.27 4.23
CA THR A 141 -6.71 16.51 4.24
C THR A 141 -6.99 15.09 4.74
N ILE A 142 -6.79 14.12 3.85
CA ILE A 142 -6.89 12.70 4.15
C ILE A 142 -5.49 12.11 4.04
N TYR A 143 -5.12 11.28 5.02
CA TYR A 143 -3.81 10.67 5.11
C TYR A 143 -3.86 9.19 4.78
N GLY A 144 -2.69 8.65 4.43
CA GLY A 144 -2.44 7.22 4.37
C GLY A 144 -1.34 6.85 5.35
N ALA A 145 -1.47 5.69 5.97
CA ALA A 145 -0.56 5.14 6.97
C ALA A 145 -0.29 3.66 6.72
N GLN A 146 0.70 3.13 7.39
CA GLN A 146 0.90 1.69 7.52
C GLN A 146 -0.27 1.04 8.29
N SER A 147 -0.47 -0.25 8.11
CA SER A 147 -1.48 -1.02 8.81
C SER A 147 -1.04 -2.44 9.13
N SER A 148 -1.70 -3.06 10.10
CA SER A 148 -1.46 -4.45 10.49
C SER A 148 -1.91 -5.49 9.45
N CYS A 149 -2.51 -5.08 8.35
CA CYS A 149 -2.85 -5.96 7.22
C CYS A 149 -2.03 -5.68 5.96
N GLY A 150 -1.07 -4.76 6.02
CA GLY A 150 -0.21 -4.35 4.91
C GLY A 150 -0.84 -3.35 3.94
N ALA A 151 -2.16 -3.36 3.75
CA ALA A 151 -2.83 -2.36 2.92
C ALA A 151 -2.67 -0.96 3.51
N ILE A 152 -2.68 0.08 2.69
CA ILE A 152 -2.57 1.47 3.15
C ILE A 152 -3.83 1.86 3.92
N LEU A 153 -3.68 2.15 5.21
CA LEU A 153 -4.77 2.64 6.05
C LEU A 153 -5.07 4.10 5.70
N VAL A 154 -6.26 4.36 5.18
CA VAL A 154 -6.75 5.73 4.98
C VAL A 154 -7.35 6.25 6.28
N THR A 155 -6.95 7.45 6.70
CA THR A 155 -7.34 8.06 7.98
C THR A 155 -7.48 9.58 7.86
N GLY A 156 -8.37 10.18 8.65
CA GLY A 156 -8.49 11.63 8.81
C GLY A 156 -7.44 12.22 9.75
N THR A 157 -6.74 11.38 10.53
CA THR A 157 -5.72 11.81 11.49
C THR A 157 -4.32 11.60 10.91
N LYS A 158 -3.45 12.60 11.05
CA LYS A 158 -2.07 12.49 10.60
C LYS A 158 -1.33 11.40 11.39
N PRO A 159 -0.73 10.40 10.72
CA PRO A 159 0.07 9.37 11.37
C PRO A 159 1.27 9.95 12.12
N THR A 160 1.63 9.32 13.24
CA THR A 160 2.81 9.67 14.05
C THR A 160 3.98 8.71 13.84
N GLU A 161 3.72 7.57 13.20
CA GLU A 161 4.70 6.50 12.97
C GLU A 161 4.69 6.06 11.50
N GLY A 162 5.86 5.69 11.01
CA GLY A 162 6.06 5.23 9.64
C GLY A 162 5.82 6.29 8.58
N PRO A 163 5.66 5.90 7.32
CA PRO A 163 5.47 6.85 6.24
C PRO A 163 4.13 7.59 6.35
N VAL A 164 4.18 8.91 6.30
CA VAL A 164 3.01 9.78 6.25
C VAL A 164 2.68 10.07 4.81
N LEU A 165 1.57 9.54 4.35
CA LEU A 165 1.05 9.77 3.01
C LEU A 165 -0.10 10.78 3.06
N ARG A 166 -0.27 11.55 2.00
CA ARG A 166 -1.45 12.37 1.76
C ARG A 166 -2.19 11.85 0.54
N VAL A 167 -3.49 11.69 0.66
CA VAL A 167 -4.34 11.43 -0.51
C VAL A 167 -4.41 12.70 -1.36
N ILE A 168 -4.04 12.59 -2.64
CA ILE A 168 -4.12 13.70 -3.60
C ILE A 168 -5.44 13.62 -4.34
N GLU A 169 -5.82 12.41 -4.78
CA GLU A 169 -6.90 12.22 -5.72
C GLU A 169 -7.46 10.80 -5.63
N LYS A 170 -8.79 10.68 -5.77
CA LYS A 170 -9.43 9.44 -6.17
C LYS A 170 -9.45 9.38 -7.69
N THR A 171 -8.84 8.38 -8.26
CA THR A 171 -8.68 8.21 -9.70
C THR A 171 -9.06 6.80 -10.15
N THR A 172 -8.68 6.40 -11.33
CA THR A 172 -8.83 5.03 -11.85
C THR A 172 -7.48 4.42 -12.13
N MET A 173 -7.35 3.12 -11.87
CA MET A 173 -6.22 2.32 -12.32
C MET A 173 -6.30 2.10 -13.84
N PRO A 174 -5.22 1.67 -14.50
CA PRO A 174 -5.22 1.43 -15.96
C PRO A 174 -6.29 0.45 -16.45
N ASP A 175 -6.71 -0.49 -15.60
CA ASP A 175 -7.78 -1.46 -15.89
C ASP A 175 -9.20 -0.90 -15.66
N GLY A 176 -9.32 0.38 -15.28
CA GLY A 176 -10.60 1.05 -15.04
C GLY A 176 -11.15 0.89 -13.62
N THR A 177 -10.49 0.14 -12.73
CA THR A 177 -10.88 0.01 -11.33
C THR A 177 -10.53 1.27 -10.51
N ILE A 178 -11.04 1.37 -9.29
CA ILE A 178 -10.77 2.51 -8.40
C ILE A 178 -9.29 2.52 -8.03
N GLY A 179 -8.66 3.69 -8.15
CA GLY A 179 -7.30 3.97 -7.69
C GLY A 179 -7.27 5.15 -6.72
N ILE A 180 -6.40 5.11 -5.75
CA ILE A 180 -6.14 6.22 -4.82
C ILE A 180 -4.71 6.68 -5.03
N LYS A 181 -4.54 7.96 -5.36
CA LYS A 181 -3.24 8.57 -5.57
C LYS A 181 -2.74 9.20 -4.29
N PHE A 182 -1.53 8.81 -3.92
CA PHE A 182 -0.85 9.27 -2.72
C PHE A 182 0.38 10.13 -3.06
N GLN A 183 0.71 11.04 -2.14
CA GLN A 183 1.98 11.73 -2.06
C GLN A 183 2.61 11.48 -0.69
N VAL A 184 3.90 11.18 -0.68
CA VAL A 184 4.68 11.02 0.56
C VAL A 184 5.00 12.38 1.14
N LEU A 185 4.63 12.62 2.39
CA LEU A 185 4.92 13.86 3.14
C LEU A 185 6.15 13.71 4.04
N ALA A 186 6.29 12.54 4.68
CA ALA A 186 7.41 12.19 5.57
C ALA A 186 7.58 10.67 5.64
N GLN A 187 8.73 10.23 6.12
CA GLN A 187 9.05 8.84 6.49
C GLN A 187 9.47 8.77 7.94
#